data_ed68160fe81ccf407ba93a0d7cea748b
#
_entry.id   ed68160fe81ccf407ba93a0d7cea748b
#
_cell.length_a   1.000
_cell.length_b   1.000
_cell.length_c   1.000
_cell.angle_alpha   90.00
_cell.angle_beta   90.00
_cell.angle_gamma   90.00
#
_symmetry.space_group_name_H-M   'P 1'
#
loop_
_entity.id
_entity.type
_entity.pdbx_description
1 polymer ?
#
loop_
_entity_poly.entity_id
_entity_poly.type
_entity_poly.pdbx_seq_one_letter_code
_entity_poly.pdbx_strand_id
1 'polypeptide(L)'
;MNHYPQAWGRPRDDVYGPYDSSYLQTSMPQTHTQSPAVTGTSVLGVKFNGGVVIAADNLASYGSLQRFTDVKRLRTFPPNTVVGFGGDVSDMQYLDRLLQSLDIRENYLSSTGHSLNARNLHTYLSKVMYKRRSDFDPLWNMLLVAGLDEQEKPFLASVDLLGTTFSAPTLATGFGAHLAQPLLRKLMPKDEESVQDVTQEQAVDAIKECMKVLFYRDARSLDKYSIAVVTKDGVKLSEDEKLENQSWAFADQIRGYGTQVN
;
A
#
# COMPACT_ATOMS: atom_id res chain seq x y z
N MET A 1 14.25 -28.40 45.47
CA MET A 1 14.74 -28.32 44.06
C MET A 1 13.79 -27.44 43.29
N ASN A 2 14.31 -26.46 42.60
CA ASN A 2 13.51 -25.62 41.74
C ASN A 2 13.31 -26.36 40.41
N HIS A 3 12.09 -26.84 40.16
CA HIS A 3 11.77 -27.63 38.96
C HIS A 3 11.36 -26.80 37.75
N TYR A 4 11.53 -25.47 37.79
CA TYR A 4 11.23 -24.63 36.66
C TYR A 4 12.33 -24.80 35.59
N PRO A 5 11.99 -25.05 34.31
CA PRO A 5 12.96 -25.20 33.23
C PRO A 5 13.94 -24.03 33.10
N GLN A 6 13.50 -22.82 33.48
CA GLN A 6 14.32 -21.60 33.47
C GLN A 6 15.47 -21.61 34.48
N ALA A 7 15.42 -22.52 35.49
CA ALA A 7 16.50 -22.67 36.46
C ALA A 7 17.55 -23.71 36.00
N TRP A 8 17.26 -24.47 34.95
CA TRP A 8 18.18 -25.45 34.43
C TRP A 8 19.30 -24.77 33.65
N GLY A 9 20.53 -25.04 33.99
CA GLY A 9 21.70 -24.39 33.41
C GLY A 9 22.06 -23.04 34.02
N ARG A 10 21.32 -22.55 35.02
CA ARG A 10 21.70 -21.35 35.74
C ARG A 10 22.99 -21.60 36.53
N PRO A 11 24.04 -20.78 36.39
CA PRO A 11 25.22 -20.83 37.21
C PRO A 11 24.89 -20.70 38.69
N ARG A 12 25.67 -21.30 39.55
CA ARG A 12 25.51 -21.19 40.98
C ARG A 12 25.94 -19.80 41.45
N ASP A 13 25.03 -19.06 42.14
CA ASP A 13 25.26 -17.69 42.58
C ASP A 13 26.36 -17.63 43.68
N ASP A 14 26.53 -18.71 44.42
CA ASP A 14 27.57 -18.85 45.47
C ASP A 14 28.98 -19.03 44.88
N VAL A 15 29.10 -19.40 43.62
CA VAL A 15 30.40 -19.64 42.95
C VAL A 15 30.71 -18.49 41.97
N TYR A 16 29.72 -17.98 41.28
CA TYR A 16 29.91 -17.03 40.15
C TYR A 16 29.34 -15.64 40.40
N GLY A 17 28.77 -15.41 41.60
CA GLY A 17 28.12 -14.16 41.95
C GLY A 17 26.67 -14.06 41.44
N PRO A 18 25.99 -12.93 41.69
CA PRO A 18 24.60 -12.73 41.29
C PRO A 18 24.43 -12.88 39.79
N TYR A 19 23.58 -13.81 39.39
CA TYR A 19 23.30 -14.08 37.97
C TYR A 19 22.31 -13.07 37.42
N ASP A 20 22.74 -12.29 36.42
CA ASP A 20 21.86 -11.44 35.65
C ASP A 20 21.03 -12.29 34.67
N SER A 21 19.76 -12.47 34.99
CA SER A 21 18.82 -13.22 34.16
C SER A 21 18.13 -12.35 33.11
N SER A 22 18.48 -11.09 33.01
CA SER A 22 17.80 -10.16 32.08
C SER A 22 17.91 -10.61 30.60
N TYR A 23 19.00 -11.26 30.25
CA TYR A 23 19.16 -11.83 28.90
C TYR A 23 18.40 -13.16 28.69
N LEU A 24 17.94 -13.84 29.75
CA LEU A 24 17.04 -14.99 29.66
C LEU A 24 15.57 -14.57 29.58
N GLN A 25 15.28 -13.32 29.84
CA GLN A 25 13.95 -12.73 29.57
C GLN A 25 13.77 -12.37 28.10
N THR A 26 14.69 -12.79 27.24
CA THR A 26 14.37 -12.82 25.80
C THR A 26 13.10 -13.65 25.66
N SER A 27 12.10 -12.98 25.14
CA SER A 27 10.79 -13.52 24.81
C SER A 27 10.90 -14.98 24.37
N MET A 28 10.05 -15.83 24.95
CA MET A 28 9.81 -17.18 24.43
C MET A 28 9.77 -17.15 22.91
N PRO A 29 10.25 -18.19 22.21
CA PRO A 29 10.14 -18.23 20.77
C PRO A 29 8.72 -17.89 20.35
N GLN A 30 8.55 -16.78 19.62
CA GLN A 30 7.26 -16.34 19.12
C GLN A 30 7.08 -16.86 17.70
N THR A 31 5.94 -17.44 17.44
CA THR A 31 5.54 -17.78 16.07
C THR A 31 4.93 -16.55 15.43
N HIS A 32 5.55 -16.07 14.36
CA HIS A 32 5.00 -15.01 13.55
C HIS A 32 4.21 -15.61 12.38
N THR A 33 2.95 -15.22 12.23
CA THR A 33 2.13 -15.61 11.09
C THR A 33 2.48 -14.72 9.91
N GLN A 34 3.14 -15.30 8.90
CA GLN A 34 3.66 -14.56 7.74
C GLN A 34 2.92 -14.89 6.45
N SER A 35 1.77 -15.55 6.56
CA SER A 35 0.94 -15.92 5.41
C SER A 35 -0.26 -14.98 5.34
N PRO A 36 -0.33 -14.12 4.31
CA PRO A 36 -1.49 -13.27 4.12
C PRO A 36 -2.74 -14.11 3.84
N ALA A 37 -3.85 -13.80 4.51
CA ALA A 37 -5.10 -14.55 4.36
C ALA A 37 -6.10 -13.83 3.46
N VAL A 38 -6.47 -12.61 3.81
CA VAL A 38 -7.37 -11.75 3.03
C VAL A 38 -6.53 -10.65 2.40
N THR A 39 -6.53 -10.57 1.07
CA THR A 39 -5.59 -9.72 0.34
C THR A 39 -6.28 -8.79 -0.64
N GLY A 40 -5.78 -7.54 -0.71
CA GLY A 40 -6.04 -6.60 -1.79
C GLY A 40 -4.94 -6.67 -2.85
N THR A 41 -5.31 -6.41 -4.11
CA THR A 41 -4.38 -6.44 -5.24
C THR A 41 -3.76 -5.07 -5.52
N SER A 42 -3.65 -4.69 -6.76
CA SER A 42 -2.94 -3.51 -7.27
C SER A 42 -3.41 -2.18 -6.67
N VAL A 43 -2.49 -1.25 -6.58
CA VAL A 43 -2.73 0.18 -6.39
C VAL A 43 -1.97 0.91 -7.50
N LEU A 44 -2.60 1.91 -8.11
CA LEU A 44 -2.02 2.72 -9.19
C LEU A 44 -1.88 4.16 -8.76
N GLY A 45 -0.83 4.84 -9.19
CA GLY A 45 -0.62 6.26 -8.94
C GLY A 45 0.04 6.96 -10.12
N VAL A 46 -0.38 8.21 -10.39
CA VAL A 46 0.13 9.06 -11.47
C VAL A 46 0.23 10.51 -10.98
N LYS A 47 1.39 11.13 -11.19
CA LYS A 47 1.56 12.58 -11.00
C LYS A 47 1.05 13.35 -12.19
N PHE A 48 0.47 14.52 -11.94
CA PHE A 48 0.07 15.49 -12.96
C PHE A 48 0.44 16.91 -12.50
N ASN A 49 0.23 17.89 -13.35
CA ASN A 49 0.52 19.29 -13.02
C ASN A 49 -0.31 19.76 -11.81
N GLY A 50 0.37 19.95 -10.68
CA GLY A 50 -0.24 20.41 -9.43
C GLY A 50 -0.88 19.34 -8.55
N GLY A 51 -0.71 18.03 -8.87
CA GLY A 51 -1.28 17.00 -8.01
C GLY A 51 -0.93 15.56 -8.36
N VAL A 52 -1.61 14.64 -7.70
CA VAL A 52 -1.45 13.18 -7.87
C VAL A 52 -2.82 12.51 -7.92
N VAL A 53 -2.99 11.57 -8.83
CA VAL A 53 -4.13 10.65 -8.84
C VAL A 53 -3.68 9.29 -8.34
N ILE A 54 -4.48 8.68 -7.46
CA ILE A 54 -4.25 7.32 -6.96
C ILE A 54 -5.55 6.54 -7.00
N ALA A 55 -5.49 5.26 -7.38
CA ALA A 55 -6.66 4.39 -7.45
C ALA A 55 -6.36 2.96 -7.01
N ALA A 56 -7.37 2.29 -6.47
CA ALA A 56 -7.37 0.89 -6.10
C ALA A 56 -8.78 0.32 -6.21
N ASP A 57 -8.91 -0.95 -6.58
CA ASP A 57 -10.22 -1.62 -6.53
C ASP A 57 -10.67 -1.90 -5.09
N ASN A 58 -11.95 -2.20 -4.92
CA ASN A 58 -12.56 -2.40 -3.59
C ASN A 58 -12.64 -3.88 -3.18
N LEU A 59 -11.87 -4.76 -3.83
CA LEU A 59 -11.89 -6.19 -3.54
C LEU A 59 -10.88 -6.58 -2.46
N ALA A 60 -11.32 -7.43 -1.55
CA ALA A 60 -10.44 -8.25 -0.72
C ALA A 60 -10.77 -9.73 -0.95
N SER A 61 -9.75 -10.46 -1.41
CA SER A 61 -9.85 -11.86 -1.80
C SER A 61 -9.37 -12.78 -0.68
N TYR A 62 -10.04 -13.91 -0.51
CA TYR A 62 -9.55 -15.02 0.30
C TYR A 62 -9.14 -16.16 -0.65
N GLY A 63 -7.86 -16.23 -0.98
CA GLY A 63 -7.39 -17.09 -2.06
C GLY A 63 -8.04 -16.72 -3.40
N SER A 64 -8.77 -17.64 -4.00
CA SER A 64 -9.51 -17.44 -5.25
C SER A 64 -10.94 -16.94 -5.05
N LEU A 65 -11.40 -16.81 -3.79
CA LEU A 65 -12.74 -16.34 -3.47
C LEU A 65 -12.76 -14.82 -3.36
N GLN A 66 -13.68 -14.17 -4.06
CA GLN A 66 -14.03 -12.76 -3.84
C GLN A 66 -14.81 -12.65 -2.53
N ARG A 67 -14.09 -12.41 -1.43
CA ARG A 67 -14.67 -12.52 -0.09
C ARG A 67 -15.41 -11.27 0.33
N PHE A 68 -14.81 -10.08 0.10
CA PHE A 68 -15.37 -8.79 0.46
C PHE A 68 -15.21 -7.83 -0.73
N THR A 69 -16.30 -7.25 -1.18
CA THR A 69 -16.37 -6.42 -2.39
C THR A 69 -16.50 -4.92 -2.09
N ASP A 70 -16.27 -4.52 -0.84
CA ASP A 70 -16.41 -3.14 -0.38
C ASP A 70 -15.31 -2.78 0.65
N VAL A 71 -14.09 -3.17 0.37
CA VAL A 71 -12.93 -2.83 1.21
C VAL A 71 -12.27 -1.58 0.66
N LYS A 72 -12.27 -0.51 1.46
CA LYS A 72 -11.63 0.74 1.09
C LYS A 72 -10.13 0.62 1.33
N ARG A 73 -9.38 0.59 0.23
CA ARG A 73 -7.92 0.43 0.25
C ARG A 73 -7.16 1.73 0.06
N LEU A 74 -7.88 2.84 -0.14
CA LEU A 74 -7.35 4.20 -0.09
C LEU A 74 -7.72 4.86 1.22
N ARG A 75 -6.74 5.41 1.94
CA ARG A 75 -6.93 6.14 3.19
C ARG A 75 -6.37 7.54 3.08
N THR A 76 -7.17 8.52 3.47
CA THR A 76 -6.81 9.93 3.42
C THR A 76 -6.26 10.38 4.76
N PHE A 77 -5.19 11.16 4.71
CA PHE A 77 -4.56 11.80 5.86
C PHE A 77 -4.43 13.31 5.57
N PRO A 78 -4.98 14.16 6.45
CA PRO A 78 -4.90 15.60 6.27
C PRO A 78 -3.44 16.11 6.26
N PRO A 79 -3.17 17.22 5.57
CA PRO A 79 -4.09 17.95 4.72
C PRO A 79 -4.24 17.34 3.31
N ASN A 80 -3.19 16.80 2.71
CA ASN A 80 -3.12 16.47 1.29
C ASN A 80 -2.35 15.19 1.05
N THR A 81 -2.69 14.12 1.78
CA THR A 81 -2.03 12.82 1.62
C THR A 81 -3.04 11.70 1.50
N VAL A 82 -2.77 10.76 0.60
CA VAL A 82 -3.51 9.50 0.45
C VAL A 82 -2.51 8.36 0.48
N VAL A 83 -2.83 7.32 1.23
CA VAL A 83 -2.08 6.07 1.24
C VAL A 83 -2.94 4.98 0.63
N GLY A 84 -2.43 4.32 -0.38
CA GLY A 84 -3.04 3.15 -1.01
C GLY A 84 -2.36 1.87 -0.52
N PHE A 85 -3.16 0.88 -0.16
CA PHE A 85 -2.71 -0.36 0.45
C PHE A 85 -2.97 -1.56 -0.46
N GLY A 86 -1.91 -2.29 -0.81
CA GLY A 86 -1.97 -3.62 -1.39
C GLY A 86 -1.51 -4.68 -0.38
N GLY A 87 -1.85 -5.94 -0.59
CA GLY A 87 -1.46 -7.05 0.26
C GLY A 87 -2.46 -7.37 1.36
N ASP A 88 -2.01 -7.83 2.51
CA ASP A 88 -2.87 -8.33 3.59
C ASP A 88 -3.73 -7.23 4.23
N VAL A 89 -5.03 -7.51 4.34
CA VAL A 89 -6.02 -6.53 4.84
C VAL A 89 -5.88 -6.33 6.35
N SER A 90 -5.52 -7.35 7.12
CA SER A 90 -5.32 -7.21 8.57
C SER A 90 -4.14 -6.30 8.88
N ASP A 91 -3.05 -6.44 8.14
CA ASP A 91 -1.88 -5.59 8.26
C ASP A 91 -2.17 -4.16 7.75
N MET A 92 -2.99 -4.01 6.70
CA MET A 92 -3.52 -2.72 6.29
C MET A 92 -4.26 -2.02 7.43
N GLN A 93 -5.14 -2.72 8.14
CA GLN A 93 -5.89 -2.17 9.27
C GLN A 93 -4.98 -1.78 10.44
N TYR A 94 -3.93 -2.54 10.67
CA TYR A 94 -2.89 -2.21 11.66
C TYR A 94 -2.17 -0.92 11.28
N LEU A 95 -1.69 -0.81 10.04
CA LEU A 95 -1.02 0.38 9.53
C LEU A 95 -1.93 1.61 9.52
N ASP A 96 -3.18 1.46 9.12
CA ASP A 96 -4.18 2.55 9.14
C ASP A 96 -4.33 3.11 10.56
N ARG A 97 -4.51 2.25 11.57
CA ARG A 97 -4.59 2.66 12.98
C ARG A 97 -3.31 3.31 13.48
N LEU A 98 -2.16 2.80 13.06
CA LEU A 98 -0.86 3.38 13.41
C LEU A 98 -0.71 4.79 12.86
N LEU A 99 -1.08 5.01 11.59
CA LEU A 99 -1.02 6.33 10.94
C LEU A 99 -2.04 7.29 11.54
N GLN A 100 -3.26 6.85 11.84
CA GLN A 100 -4.26 7.68 12.54
C GLN A 100 -3.77 8.11 13.92
N SER A 101 -3.15 7.20 14.67
CA SER A 101 -2.57 7.54 15.98
C SER A 101 -1.43 8.54 15.87
N LEU A 102 -0.62 8.44 14.82
CA LEU A 102 0.45 9.38 14.52
C LEU A 102 -0.12 10.77 14.19
N ASP A 103 -1.13 10.83 13.32
CA ASP A 103 -1.78 12.08 12.92
C ASP A 103 -2.44 12.78 14.11
N ILE A 104 -3.19 12.05 14.94
CA ILE A 104 -3.80 12.58 16.17
C ILE A 104 -2.73 13.13 17.12
N ARG A 105 -1.64 12.39 17.30
CA ARG A 105 -0.54 12.81 18.20
C ARG A 105 0.13 14.08 17.69
N GLU A 106 0.44 14.17 16.41
CA GLU A 106 1.08 15.34 15.83
C GLU A 106 0.15 16.57 15.88
N ASN A 107 -1.13 16.41 15.57
CA ASN A 107 -2.12 17.48 15.69
C ASN A 107 -2.28 17.99 17.13
N TYR A 108 -2.16 17.10 18.12
CA TYR A 108 -2.24 17.47 19.54
C TYR A 108 -0.97 18.17 20.03
N LEU A 109 0.21 17.73 19.59
CA LEU A 109 1.50 18.28 20.04
C LEU A 109 1.89 19.56 19.30
N SER A 110 1.40 19.74 18.08
CA SER A 110 1.75 20.88 17.23
C SER A 110 1.01 22.14 17.71
N SER A 111 1.68 22.96 18.51
CA SER A 111 1.21 24.31 18.83
C SER A 111 1.27 25.26 17.63
N THR A 112 1.97 24.88 16.55
CA THR A 112 2.25 25.70 15.37
C THR A 112 1.43 25.29 14.14
N GLY A 113 0.54 24.27 14.27
CA GLY A 113 -0.30 23.81 13.15
C GLY A 113 0.46 23.04 12.06
N HIS A 114 1.66 22.54 12.33
CA HIS A 114 2.37 21.68 11.39
C HIS A 114 1.68 20.32 11.30
N SER A 115 1.23 19.97 10.11
CA SER A 115 0.71 18.64 9.78
C SER A 115 1.75 17.84 9.03
N LEU A 116 1.65 16.50 9.13
CA LEU A 116 2.53 15.61 8.39
C LEU A 116 2.15 15.63 6.90
N ASN A 117 3.14 15.89 6.05
CA ASN A 117 2.96 15.81 4.61
C ASN A 117 3.20 14.38 4.07
N ALA A 118 2.97 14.18 2.78
CA ALA A 118 3.12 12.87 2.14
C ALA A 118 4.55 12.31 2.27
N ARG A 119 5.57 13.16 2.16
CA ARG A 119 6.97 12.75 2.32
C ARG A 119 7.28 12.29 3.74
N ASN A 120 6.74 12.97 4.75
CA ASN A 120 6.94 12.57 6.15
C ASN A 120 6.29 11.22 6.44
N LEU A 121 5.03 11.02 5.99
CA LEU A 121 4.34 9.74 6.14
C LEU A 121 5.05 8.61 5.40
N HIS A 122 5.52 8.85 4.18
CA HIS A 122 6.32 7.88 3.43
C HIS A 122 7.61 7.49 4.18
N THR A 123 8.33 8.48 4.70
CA THR A 123 9.56 8.23 5.48
C THR A 123 9.28 7.45 6.75
N TYR A 124 8.19 7.75 7.43
CA TYR A 124 7.76 7.01 8.61
C TYR A 124 7.43 5.55 8.27
N LEU A 125 6.60 5.34 7.24
CA LEU A 125 6.22 4.01 6.76
C LEU A 125 7.44 3.18 6.35
N SER A 126 8.40 3.77 5.64
CA SER A 126 9.63 3.07 5.24
C SER A 126 10.42 2.53 6.45
N LYS A 127 10.51 3.32 7.52
CA LYS A 127 11.18 2.92 8.77
C LYS A 127 10.41 1.82 9.49
N VAL A 128 9.07 1.92 9.55
CA VAL A 128 8.23 0.89 10.16
C VAL A 128 8.37 -0.44 9.40
N MET A 129 8.25 -0.42 8.08
CA MET A 129 8.36 -1.61 7.25
C MET A 129 9.75 -2.24 7.36
N TYR A 130 10.82 -1.44 7.29
CA TYR A 130 12.18 -1.95 7.43
C TYR A 130 12.45 -2.54 8.83
N LYS A 131 11.95 -1.92 9.89
CA LYS A 131 12.06 -2.46 11.26
C LYS A 131 11.38 -3.83 11.35
N ARG A 132 10.13 -3.93 10.90
CA ARG A 132 9.37 -5.18 10.93
C ARG A 132 10.04 -6.30 10.10
N ARG A 133 10.58 -5.97 8.94
CA ARG A 133 11.39 -6.89 8.12
C ARG A 133 12.62 -7.39 8.88
N SER A 134 13.31 -6.49 9.58
CA SER A 134 14.53 -6.83 10.32
C SER A 134 14.26 -7.62 11.60
N ASP A 135 13.06 -7.49 12.16
CA ASP A 135 12.56 -8.29 13.29
C ASP A 135 12.02 -9.67 12.82
N PHE A 136 12.17 -10.05 11.54
CA PHE A 136 11.58 -11.24 10.93
C PHE A 136 10.06 -11.38 11.09
N ASP A 137 9.38 -10.23 11.18
CA ASP A 137 7.93 -10.10 11.32
C ASP A 137 7.39 -9.03 10.36
N PRO A 138 7.55 -9.19 9.04
CA PRO A 138 7.15 -8.20 8.07
C PRO A 138 5.64 -8.00 8.03
N LEU A 139 5.21 -6.75 7.82
CA LEU A 139 3.84 -6.44 7.42
C LEU A 139 3.70 -6.73 5.93
N TRP A 140 2.73 -7.57 5.56
CA TRP A 140 2.60 -8.10 4.20
C TRP A 140 1.87 -7.13 3.28
N ASN A 141 2.44 -5.93 3.12
CA ASN A 141 1.84 -4.86 2.32
C ASN A 141 2.81 -4.26 1.31
N MET A 142 2.23 -3.78 0.21
CA MET A 142 2.84 -2.84 -0.71
C MET A 142 2.03 -1.54 -0.68
N LEU A 143 2.70 -0.45 -0.39
CA LEU A 143 2.07 0.84 -0.14
C LEU A 143 2.42 1.82 -1.25
N LEU A 144 1.45 2.63 -1.67
CA LEU A 144 1.70 3.86 -2.41
C LEU A 144 1.29 5.05 -1.55
N VAL A 145 2.19 6.01 -1.41
CA VAL A 145 1.92 7.28 -0.76
C VAL A 145 1.85 8.36 -1.83
N ALA A 146 0.69 8.98 -1.95
CA ALA A 146 0.39 10.03 -2.89
C ALA A 146 0.02 11.31 -2.13
N GLY A 147 0.54 12.45 -2.56
CA GLY A 147 0.24 13.70 -1.90
C GLY A 147 1.07 14.87 -2.41
N LEU A 148 1.25 15.84 -1.54
CA LEU A 148 2.15 16.98 -1.79
C LEU A 148 3.29 16.97 -0.78
N ASP A 149 4.44 17.46 -1.21
CA ASP A 149 5.60 17.67 -0.33
C ASP A 149 5.55 19.05 0.35
N GLU A 150 6.62 19.40 1.07
CA GLU A 150 6.74 20.68 1.79
C GLU A 150 6.72 21.92 0.87
N GLN A 151 7.06 21.74 -0.40
CA GLN A 151 7.03 22.79 -1.42
C GLN A 151 5.77 22.74 -2.28
N GLU A 152 4.73 22.03 -1.81
CA GLU A 152 3.46 21.81 -2.54
C GLU A 152 3.65 21.14 -3.92
N LYS A 153 4.76 20.42 -4.12
CA LYS A 153 5.01 19.66 -5.35
C LYS A 153 4.39 18.27 -5.26
N PRO A 154 3.92 17.72 -6.39
CA PRO A 154 3.39 16.37 -6.44
C PRO A 154 4.38 15.33 -5.94
N PHE A 155 3.97 14.55 -4.95
CA PHE A 155 4.75 13.49 -4.34
C PHE A 155 4.07 12.14 -4.54
N LEU A 156 4.79 11.19 -5.14
CA LEU A 156 4.33 9.81 -5.30
C LEU A 156 5.51 8.88 -5.06
N ALA A 157 5.36 8.00 -4.08
CA ALA A 157 6.39 7.02 -3.74
C ALA A 157 5.78 5.72 -3.22
N SER A 158 6.49 4.62 -3.42
CA SER A 158 6.14 3.30 -2.92
C SER A 158 6.99 2.90 -1.73
N VAL A 159 6.43 2.02 -0.89
CA VAL A 159 7.14 1.28 0.15
C VAL A 159 6.67 -0.16 0.10
N ASP A 160 7.58 -1.12 0.03
CA ASP A 160 7.25 -2.54 0.08
C ASP A 160 7.43 -3.16 1.48
N LEU A 161 7.13 -4.45 1.62
CA LEU A 161 7.23 -5.19 2.88
C LEU A 161 8.67 -5.30 3.42
N LEU A 162 9.68 -5.03 2.60
CA LEU A 162 11.10 -5.03 2.99
C LEU A 162 11.58 -3.63 3.40
N GLY A 163 10.73 -2.62 3.27
CA GLY A 163 11.10 -1.23 3.47
C GLY A 163 11.82 -0.61 2.27
N THR A 164 11.82 -1.28 1.09
CA THR A 164 12.36 -0.71 -0.14
C THR A 164 11.48 0.44 -0.61
N THR A 165 12.08 1.56 -0.94
CA THR A 165 11.37 2.76 -1.38
C THR A 165 11.71 3.10 -2.82
N PHE A 166 10.71 3.60 -3.54
CA PHE A 166 10.86 4.02 -4.91
C PHE A 166 9.93 5.22 -5.21
N SER A 167 10.42 6.21 -5.93
CA SER A 167 9.65 7.37 -6.37
C SER A 167 9.74 7.51 -7.89
N ALA A 168 8.60 7.78 -8.54
CA ALA A 168 8.52 7.99 -9.98
C ALA A 168 7.25 8.78 -10.34
N PRO A 169 7.15 9.35 -11.56
CA PRO A 169 5.94 10.01 -12.04
C PRO A 169 4.72 9.08 -12.11
N THR A 170 4.96 7.79 -12.35
CA THR A 170 3.93 6.76 -12.38
C THR A 170 4.39 5.56 -11.56
N LEU A 171 3.53 5.03 -10.72
CA LEU A 171 3.80 3.84 -9.90
C LEU A 171 2.59 2.92 -9.88
N ALA A 172 2.88 1.64 -9.80
CA ALA A 172 1.87 0.61 -9.62
C ALA A 172 2.41 -0.51 -8.71
N THR A 173 1.54 -1.10 -7.91
CA THR A 173 1.88 -2.22 -7.02
C THR A 173 1.21 -3.51 -7.48
N GLY A 174 1.67 -4.65 -6.97
CA GLY A 174 1.11 -5.95 -7.26
C GLY A 174 1.14 -6.29 -8.75
N PHE A 175 0.06 -6.88 -9.28
CA PHE A 175 -0.07 -7.16 -10.71
C PHE A 175 -0.06 -5.88 -11.57
N GLY A 176 -0.46 -4.75 -11.01
CA GLY A 176 -0.37 -3.45 -11.67
C GLY A 176 1.06 -3.10 -12.09
N ALA A 177 2.07 -3.51 -11.35
CA ALA A 177 3.47 -3.30 -11.70
C ALA A 177 3.87 -3.99 -13.03
N HIS A 178 3.18 -5.05 -13.41
CA HIS A 178 3.43 -5.81 -14.63
C HIS A 178 2.46 -5.48 -15.77
N LEU A 179 1.20 -5.19 -15.48
CA LEU A 179 0.15 -4.98 -16.48
C LEU A 179 -0.14 -3.49 -16.71
N ALA A 180 -0.25 -2.70 -15.65
CA ALA A 180 -0.59 -1.29 -15.74
C ALA A 180 0.62 -0.38 -15.96
N GLN A 181 1.75 -0.66 -15.32
CA GLN A 181 2.94 0.18 -15.41
C GLN A 181 3.46 0.38 -16.85
N PRO A 182 3.52 -0.65 -17.71
CA PRO A 182 3.89 -0.45 -19.13
C PRO A 182 2.94 0.49 -19.87
N LEU A 183 1.64 0.41 -19.57
CA LEU A 183 0.64 1.29 -20.16
C LEU A 183 0.79 2.72 -19.64
N LEU A 184 0.97 2.89 -18.33
CA LEU A 184 1.22 4.21 -17.73
C LEU A 184 2.47 4.86 -18.35
N ARG A 185 3.55 4.10 -18.53
CA ARG A 185 4.77 4.60 -19.18
C ARG A 185 4.60 4.97 -20.66
N LYS A 186 3.60 4.40 -21.31
CA LYS A 186 3.25 4.74 -22.69
C LYS A 186 2.35 5.97 -22.78
N LEU A 187 1.41 6.09 -21.85
CA LEU A 187 0.39 7.15 -21.82
C LEU A 187 0.87 8.43 -21.15
N MET A 188 1.78 8.29 -20.18
CA MET A 188 2.24 9.38 -19.32
C MET A 188 3.72 9.66 -19.52
N PRO A 189 4.19 10.87 -19.21
CA PRO A 189 5.61 11.21 -19.24
C PRO A 189 6.44 10.31 -18.35
N LYS A 190 7.68 10.06 -18.77
CA LYS A 190 8.63 9.23 -18.03
C LYS A 190 9.46 10.04 -17.04
N ASP A 191 9.62 11.32 -17.31
CA ASP A 191 10.50 12.21 -16.57
C ASP A 191 9.70 13.16 -15.68
N GLU A 192 10.25 13.50 -14.51
CA GLU A 192 9.62 14.43 -13.56
C GLU A 192 9.36 15.83 -14.15
N GLU A 193 10.23 16.28 -15.06
CA GLU A 193 10.09 17.57 -15.72
C GLU A 193 8.85 17.65 -16.61
N SER A 194 8.52 16.56 -17.29
CA SER A 194 7.37 16.46 -18.20
C SER A 194 6.02 16.26 -17.47
N VAL A 195 6.02 16.07 -16.16
CA VAL A 195 4.79 16.00 -15.35
C VAL A 195 3.98 17.30 -15.45
N GLN A 196 4.64 18.43 -15.68
CA GLN A 196 4.00 19.74 -15.82
C GLN A 196 3.08 19.83 -17.06
N ASP A 197 3.29 18.96 -18.04
CA ASP A 197 2.49 18.93 -19.29
C ASP A 197 1.24 18.05 -19.15
N VAL A 198 1.11 17.29 -18.06
CA VAL A 198 -0.01 16.38 -17.81
C VAL A 198 -1.15 17.09 -17.13
N THR A 199 -2.34 17.05 -17.73
CA THR A 199 -3.56 17.56 -17.07
C THR A 199 -4.14 16.54 -16.11
N GLN A 200 -4.96 17.02 -15.15
CA GLN A 200 -5.69 16.14 -14.24
C GLN A 200 -6.57 15.12 -14.99
N GLU A 201 -7.27 15.56 -16.04
CA GLU A 201 -8.15 14.71 -16.83
C GLU A 201 -7.38 13.58 -17.51
N GLN A 202 -6.25 13.89 -18.13
CA GLN A 202 -5.38 12.88 -18.75
C GLN A 202 -4.87 11.86 -17.73
N ALA A 203 -4.51 12.30 -16.53
CA ALA A 203 -4.06 11.39 -15.46
C ALA A 203 -5.19 10.48 -14.97
N VAL A 204 -6.40 11.01 -14.80
CA VAL A 204 -7.59 10.23 -14.42
C VAL A 204 -7.95 9.22 -15.49
N ASP A 205 -7.96 9.63 -16.78
CA ASP A 205 -8.29 8.73 -17.89
C ASP A 205 -7.26 7.60 -18.02
N ALA A 206 -5.97 7.91 -17.88
CA ALA A 206 -4.92 6.88 -17.89
C ALA A 206 -5.08 5.87 -16.75
N ILE A 207 -5.44 6.31 -15.56
CA ILE A 207 -5.75 5.43 -14.42
C ILE A 207 -6.97 4.55 -14.73
N LYS A 208 -8.05 5.12 -15.26
CA LYS A 208 -9.27 4.36 -15.62
C LYS A 208 -8.98 3.28 -16.67
N GLU A 209 -8.21 3.61 -17.70
CA GLU A 209 -7.78 2.62 -18.71
C GLU A 209 -6.95 1.49 -18.10
N CYS A 210 -6.03 1.82 -17.20
CA CYS A 210 -5.23 0.82 -16.50
C CYS A 210 -6.07 -0.05 -15.55
N MET A 211 -7.03 0.53 -14.83
CA MET A 211 -7.96 -0.22 -13.98
C MET A 211 -8.80 -1.20 -14.81
N LYS A 212 -9.23 -0.81 -16.01
CA LYS A 212 -9.96 -1.66 -16.94
C LYS A 212 -9.13 -2.86 -17.41
N VAL A 213 -7.87 -2.63 -17.76
CA VAL A 213 -6.95 -3.73 -18.12
C VAL A 213 -6.72 -4.68 -16.96
N LEU A 214 -6.55 -4.15 -15.74
CA LEU A 214 -6.42 -4.97 -14.53
C LEU A 214 -7.68 -5.81 -14.29
N PHE A 215 -8.86 -5.23 -14.44
CA PHE A 215 -10.11 -5.98 -14.32
C PHE A 215 -10.19 -7.17 -15.29
N TYR A 216 -9.72 -7.01 -16.53
CA TYR A 216 -9.73 -8.10 -17.51
C TYR A 216 -8.65 -9.15 -17.30
N ARG A 217 -7.51 -8.81 -16.69
CA ARG A 217 -6.33 -9.67 -16.67
C ARG A 217 -5.84 -10.07 -15.29
N ASP A 218 -6.25 -9.37 -14.23
CA ASP A 218 -5.99 -9.77 -12.85
C ASP A 218 -7.21 -10.51 -12.30
N ALA A 219 -7.05 -11.80 -12.04
CA ALA A 219 -8.12 -12.66 -11.55
C ALA A 219 -8.64 -12.26 -10.15
N ARG A 220 -7.88 -11.44 -9.41
CA ARG A 220 -8.24 -10.95 -8.07
C ARG A 220 -8.59 -9.48 -8.07
N SER A 221 -9.21 -9.00 -9.13
CA SER A 221 -9.67 -7.62 -9.28
C SER A 221 -11.20 -7.52 -9.38
N LEU A 222 -11.70 -6.31 -9.18
CA LEU A 222 -13.12 -5.98 -9.26
C LEU A 222 -13.33 -4.79 -10.20
N ASP A 223 -14.53 -4.68 -10.79
CA ASP A 223 -14.93 -3.53 -11.60
C ASP A 223 -15.31 -2.29 -10.77
N LYS A 224 -15.44 -2.46 -9.46
CA LYS A 224 -15.70 -1.40 -8.48
C LYS A 224 -14.39 -0.93 -7.86
N TYR A 225 -14.12 0.35 -7.89
CA TYR A 225 -12.87 0.92 -7.41
C TYR A 225 -13.07 2.28 -6.73
N SER A 226 -12.05 2.70 -5.98
CA SER A 226 -11.94 4.03 -5.41
C SER A 226 -10.82 4.79 -6.12
N ILE A 227 -11.03 6.09 -6.36
CA ILE A 227 -10.05 6.99 -6.95
C ILE A 227 -9.95 8.25 -6.12
N ALA A 228 -8.73 8.69 -5.84
CA ALA A 228 -8.48 9.94 -5.15
C ALA A 228 -7.61 10.87 -6.01
N VAL A 229 -8.01 12.12 -6.06
CA VAL A 229 -7.25 13.22 -6.67
C VAL A 229 -6.78 14.13 -5.56
N VAL A 230 -5.46 14.28 -5.45
CA VAL A 230 -4.81 15.12 -4.45
C VAL A 230 -4.27 16.37 -5.11
N THR A 231 -4.68 17.53 -4.62
CA THR A 231 -4.21 18.84 -5.06
C THR A 231 -3.94 19.73 -3.85
N LYS A 232 -3.44 20.94 -4.06
CA LYS A 232 -3.27 21.93 -2.99
C LYS A 232 -4.57 22.30 -2.28
N ASP A 233 -5.71 22.14 -2.95
CA ASP A 233 -7.04 22.46 -2.41
C ASP A 233 -7.58 21.31 -1.50
N GLY A 234 -6.84 20.21 -1.41
CA GLY A 234 -7.19 19.06 -0.59
C GLY A 234 -7.29 17.74 -1.38
N VAL A 235 -7.89 16.75 -0.75
CA VAL A 235 -8.12 15.42 -1.32
C VAL A 235 -9.57 15.27 -1.74
N LYS A 236 -9.79 14.97 -3.01
CA LYS A 236 -11.10 14.57 -3.54
C LYS A 236 -11.09 13.04 -3.73
N LEU A 237 -11.72 12.33 -2.82
CA LEU A 237 -11.88 10.87 -2.87
C LEU A 237 -13.28 10.54 -3.42
N SER A 238 -13.33 9.79 -4.51
CA SER A 238 -14.54 9.15 -5.04
C SER A 238 -14.45 7.66 -4.71
N GLU A 239 -15.37 7.21 -3.89
CA GLU A 239 -15.51 5.80 -3.54
C GLU A 239 -16.60 5.18 -4.42
N ASP A 240 -16.47 3.86 -4.64
CA ASP A 240 -17.51 3.08 -5.33
C ASP A 240 -17.75 3.46 -6.80
N GLU A 241 -16.72 4.00 -7.45
CA GLU A 241 -16.72 4.17 -8.90
C GLU A 241 -16.80 2.81 -9.60
N LYS A 242 -17.47 2.75 -10.73
CA LYS A 242 -17.60 1.54 -11.53
C LYS A 242 -16.99 1.73 -12.90
N LEU A 243 -16.30 0.70 -13.39
CA LEU A 243 -15.72 0.71 -14.73
C LEU A 243 -16.83 0.76 -15.78
N GLU A 244 -16.71 1.72 -16.70
CA GLU A 244 -17.64 1.90 -17.79
C GLU A 244 -17.24 1.09 -19.03
N ASN A 245 -18.20 0.85 -19.93
CA ASN A 245 -17.98 0.24 -21.23
C ASN A 245 -17.22 -1.09 -21.19
N GLN A 246 -17.59 -1.97 -20.26
CA GLN A 246 -17.03 -3.32 -20.17
C GLN A 246 -17.62 -4.21 -21.26
N SER A 247 -16.76 -5.04 -21.87
CA SER A 247 -17.19 -6.07 -22.82
C SER A 247 -16.26 -7.26 -22.74
N TRP A 248 -16.84 -8.45 -22.67
CA TRP A 248 -16.11 -9.73 -22.73
C TRP A 248 -16.12 -10.36 -24.11
N ALA A 249 -16.60 -9.65 -25.14
CA ALA A 249 -16.69 -10.16 -26.52
C ALA A 249 -15.35 -10.64 -27.08
N PHE A 250 -14.23 -10.03 -26.66
CA PHE A 250 -12.90 -10.49 -27.08
C PHE A 250 -12.56 -11.91 -26.58
N ALA A 251 -13.20 -12.39 -25.52
CA ALA A 251 -12.94 -13.71 -24.94
C ALA A 251 -13.43 -14.85 -25.86
N ASP A 252 -14.44 -14.60 -26.68
CA ASP A 252 -14.97 -15.59 -27.63
C ASP A 252 -13.95 -15.97 -28.70
N GLN A 253 -12.95 -15.11 -28.94
CA GLN A 253 -11.89 -15.33 -29.93
C GLN A 253 -10.64 -15.97 -29.33
N ILE A 254 -10.59 -16.14 -28.00
CA ILE A 254 -9.45 -16.76 -27.33
C ILE A 254 -9.53 -18.28 -27.49
N ARG A 255 -8.45 -18.88 -28.01
CA ARG A 255 -8.35 -20.32 -28.18
C ARG A 255 -8.52 -21.05 -26.84
N GLY A 256 -9.41 -22.04 -26.78
CA GLY A 256 -9.72 -22.81 -25.59
C GLY A 256 -11.03 -22.44 -24.90
N TYR A 257 -11.73 -21.39 -25.35
CA TYR A 257 -13.03 -20.98 -24.79
C TYR A 257 -14.26 -21.53 -25.56
N GLY A 258 -14.15 -22.70 -26.18
CA GLY A 258 -15.28 -23.42 -26.79
C GLY A 258 -15.67 -22.97 -28.22
N THR A 259 -15.13 -21.88 -28.72
CA THR A 259 -15.38 -21.36 -30.08
C THR A 259 -14.33 -21.83 -31.12
N GLN A 260 -13.56 -22.87 -30.76
CA GLN A 260 -12.54 -23.40 -31.64
C GLN A 260 -13.20 -24.18 -32.78
N VAL A 261 -13.19 -23.59 -33.97
CA VAL A 261 -13.38 -24.31 -35.22
C VAL A 261 -12.01 -24.88 -35.60
N ASN A 262 -11.91 -26.20 -35.62
CA ASN A 262 -10.72 -26.92 -36.15
C ASN A 262 -10.53 -26.64 -37.60
#